data_fe19bd69d53b6d34224b4d9ad27fb370
#
_entry.id   fe19bd69d53b6d34224b4d9ad27fb370
#
_cell.length_a   1.000
_cell.length_b   1.000
_cell.length_c   1.000
_cell.angle_alpha   90.00
_cell.angle_beta   90.00
_cell.angle_gamma   90.00
#
_symmetry.space_group_name_H-M   'P 1'
#
loop_
_entity.id
_entity.type
_entity.pdbx_description
1 polymer ?
#
loop_
_entity_poly.entity_id
_entity_poly.type
_entity_poly.pdbx_seq_one_letter_code
_entity_poly.pdbx_strand_id
1 'polypeptide(L)'
;MILLRQPKQYIQTFLTSPSDNSQIVTATLYHAVPEQTNNDNLHTASMFEINPECPGSHRILAVSRDLEELGFTLGSVVRISQACEMNGIWYIEDRMNKRWKNKIDFLVNDKIKYGKWYNVKIEKIN
;
A
#
# COMPACT_ATOMS: atom_id res chain seq x y z
N MET A 1 -22.67 -18.13 -24.55
CA MET A 1 -22.99 -17.73 -23.89
C MET A 1 -22.90 -18.06 -23.72
N ILE A 2 -22.68 -17.57 -23.76
CA ILE A 2 -22.60 -17.22 -23.19
C ILE A 2 -22.13 -17.51 -22.93
N LEU A 3 -22.04 -17.31 -22.94
CA LEU A 3 -21.80 -17.05 -22.39
C LEU A 3 -21.45 -17.24 -22.02
N LEU A 4 -21.27 -17.13 -22.13
CA LEU A 4 -21.26 -16.91 -21.59
C LEU A 4 -20.78 -17.01 -21.25
N ARG A 5 -20.67 -16.77 -21.36
CA ARG A 5 -20.45 -16.49 -20.86
C ARG A 5 -19.91 -16.63 -20.53
N GLN A 6 -19.72 -16.52 -20.89
CA GLN A 6 -19.42 -16.22 -20.47
C GLN A 6 -18.79 -16.23 -20.08
N PRO A 7 -18.24 -15.87 -20.08
CA PRO A 7 -18.03 -15.60 -19.61
C PRO A 7 -17.22 -15.65 -19.57
N LYS A 8 -16.92 -15.46 -19.71
CA LYS A 8 -16.52 -15.24 -19.39
C LYS A 8 -15.92 -15.15 -19.19
N GLN A 9 -15.54 -15.00 -19.37
CA GLN A 9 -15.47 -14.67 -19.08
C GLN A 9 -14.96 -14.58 -18.94
N TYR A 10 -14.66 -14.55 -19.19
CA TYR A 10 -14.57 -14.22 -18.94
C TYR A 10 -13.80 -14.18 -18.86
N ILE A 11 -13.29 -13.91 -18.90
CA ILE A 11 -13.12 -13.62 -18.64
C ILE A 11 -12.37 -13.40 -18.79
N GLN A 12 -11.98 -13.37 -18.88
CA GLN A 12 -11.85 -12.91 -18.73
C GLN A 12 -11.12 -12.67 -18.57
N THR A 13 -10.75 -12.67 -18.63
CA THR A 13 -10.53 -12.24 -18.28
C THR A 13 -9.89 -12.23 -18.52
N PHE A 14 -9.57 -12.42 -18.59
CA PHE A 14 -9.43 -12.08 -18.61
C PHE A 14 -8.88 -11.88 -18.66
N LEU A 15 -8.64 -12.16 -18.58
CA LEU A 15 -8.26 -11.82 -18.54
C LEU A 15 -7.88 -11.18 -18.21
N THR A 16 -8.35 -11.57 -17.92
CA THR A 16 -7.85 -10.33 -17.72
C THR A 16 -6.60 -10.22 -16.94
N SER A 17 -5.65 -9.83 -17.44
CA SER A 17 -4.46 -9.44 -16.73
C SER A 17 -4.85 -8.39 -15.70
N PRO A 18 -4.21 -8.33 -14.53
CA PRO A 18 -4.34 -7.18 -13.66
C PRO A 18 -4.08 -5.96 -14.50
N SER A 19 -4.84 -4.90 -14.29
CA SER A 19 -4.55 -3.66 -14.97
C SER A 19 -3.13 -3.26 -14.62
N ASP A 20 -2.47 -2.52 -15.48
CA ASP A 20 -1.09 -2.09 -15.25
C ASP A 20 -0.95 -1.26 -13.99
N ASN A 21 -2.07 -0.80 -13.41
CA ASN A 21 -2.05 0.03 -12.20
C ASN A 21 -2.33 -0.76 -10.92
N SER A 22 -2.24 -2.08 -10.95
CA SER A 22 -2.44 -2.87 -9.73
C SER A 22 -1.34 -3.91 -9.56
N GLN A 23 -1.12 -4.27 -8.30
CA GLN A 23 -0.14 -5.30 -7.90
C GLN A 23 -0.68 -6.05 -6.70
N ILE A 24 -0.17 -7.27 -6.51
CA ILE A 24 -0.44 -8.08 -5.33
C ILE A 24 0.82 -8.07 -4.47
N VAL A 25 0.69 -7.66 -3.22
CA VAL A 25 1.83 -7.41 -2.34
C VAL A 25 1.59 -7.99 -0.97
N THR A 26 2.63 -8.02 -0.14
CA THR A 26 2.52 -8.31 1.29
C THR A 26 2.50 -6.98 2.04
N ALA A 27 1.66 -6.88 3.05
CA ALA A 27 1.52 -5.66 3.83
C ALA A 27 1.82 -5.90 5.31
N THR A 28 2.51 -4.97 5.92
CA THR A 28 2.78 -4.95 7.36
C THR A 28 2.46 -3.57 7.91
N LEU A 29 2.81 -3.33 9.18
CA LEU A 29 2.57 -2.05 9.85
C LEU A 29 3.90 -1.40 10.21
N TYR A 30 3.89 -0.07 10.33
CA TYR A 30 5.00 0.63 10.97
C TYR A 30 4.48 1.80 11.79
N HIS A 31 5.35 2.31 12.64
CA HIS A 31 5.02 3.38 13.58
C HIS A 31 5.97 4.55 13.36
N ALA A 32 5.49 5.75 13.68
CA ALA A 32 6.30 6.96 13.58
C ALA A 32 7.21 7.07 14.81
N VAL A 33 8.18 6.15 14.92
CA VAL A 33 9.14 6.13 16.02
C VAL A 33 10.56 6.05 15.45
N PRO A 34 11.57 6.60 16.13
CA PRO A 34 12.93 6.68 15.57
C PRO A 34 13.51 5.34 15.16
N GLU A 35 13.20 4.27 15.90
CA GLU A 35 13.72 2.93 15.62
C GLU A 35 13.26 2.38 14.29
N GLN A 36 12.18 2.93 13.73
CA GLN A 36 11.59 2.44 12.49
C GLN A 36 11.70 3.45 11.34
N THR A 37 12.27 4.65 11.59
CA THR A 37 12.19 5.75 10.63
C THR A 37 13.50 6.54 10.48
N ASN A 38 14.65 5.94 10.66
CA ASN A 38 15.96 6.58 10.44
C ASN A 38 16.14 7.86 11.27
N ASN A 39 15.59 7.90 12.49
CA ASN A 39 15.73 8.99 13.46
C ASN A 39 14.92 10.25 13.14
N ASP A 40 14.26 10.33 12.01
CA ASP A 40 13.29 11.39 11.75
C ASP A 40 11.92 10.74 11.68
N ASN A 41 11.24 10.71 12.83
CA ASN A 41 9.98 10.00 12.95
C ASN A 41 8.75 10.87 12.62
N LEU A 42 8.97 12.14 12.24
CA LEU A 42 7.84 13.03 11.94
C LEU A 42 7.74 13.42 10.47
N HIS A 43 8.73 13.07 9.65
CA HIS A 43 8.67 13.38 8.23
C HIS A 43 8.83 12.11 7.41
N THR A 44 7.98 11.95 6.41
CA THR A 44 8.06 10.83 5.47
C THR A 44 9.08 11.14 4.39
N ALA A 45 9.31 10.16 3.50
CA ALA A 45 10.23 10.35 2.38
C ALA A 45 9.79 11.49 1.46
N SER A 46 8.48 11.75 1.37
CA SER A 46 7.95 12.87 0.57
C SER A 46 7.97 14.19 1.33
N MET A 47 8.52 14.19 2.56
CA MET A 47 8.56 15.35 3.46
C MET A 47 7.21 15.73 4.04
N PHE A 48 6.22 14.81 3.98
CA PHE A 48 4.96 15.01 4.67
C PHE A 48 5.19 14.99 6.18
N GLU A 49 4.63 15.96 6.89
CA GLU A 49 4.81 16.05 8.34
C GLU A 49 3.68 15.28 9.04
N ILE A 50 4.08 14.28 9.84
CA ILE A 50 3.15 13.40 10.54
C ILE A 50 2.72 14.06 11.85
N ASN A 51 1.41 14.00 12.15
CA ASN A 51 0.91 14.38 13.46
C ASN A 51 1.19 13.22 14.43
N PRO A 52 2.07 13.38 15.42
CA PRO A 52 2.47 12.27 16.27
C PRO A 52 1.34 11.78 17.19
N GLU A 53 0.28 12.56 17.38
CA GLU A 53 -0.83 12.13 18.23
C GLU A 53 -1.78 11.18 17.54
N CYS A 54 -1.84 11.22 16.20
CA CYS A 54 -2.73 10.33 15.45
C CYS A 54 -2.14 10.03 14.07
N PRO A 55 -0.99 9.34 14.00
CA PRO A 55 -0.35 9.07 12.71
C PRO A 55 -1.25 8.33 11.74
N GLY A 56 -2.04 7.39 12.22
CA GLY A 56 -2.89 6.57 11.36
C GLY A 56 -3.99 7.35 10.67
N SER A 57 -4.36 8.52 11.18
CA SER A 57 -5.43 9.31 10.56
C SER A 57 -5.03 9.86 9.19
N HIS A 58 -3.75 9.94 8.90
CA HIS A 58 -3.27 10.42 7.61
C HIS A 58 -3.46 9.43 6.48
N ARG A 59 -3.67 8.15 6.81
CA ARG A 59 -3.83 7.08 5.83
C ARG A 59 -2.62 6.99 4.91
N ILE A 60 -1.43 7.01 5.49
CA ILE A 60 -0.17 6.98 4.75
C ILE A 60 0.37 5.56 4.74
N LEU A 61 0.92 5.15 3.60
CA LEU A 61 1.68 3.90 3.55
C LEU A 61 3.03 4.14 2.88
N ALA A 62 3.96 3.23 3.19
CA ALA A 62 5.27 3.19 2.57
C ALA A 62 5.29 2.03 1.58
N VAL A 63 6.01 2.20 0.48
CA VAL A 63 6.15 1.16 -0.54
C VAL A 63 7.60 0.71 -0.64
N SER A 64 7.81 -0.56 -0.98
CA SER A 64 9.12 -1.03 -1.35
C SER A 64 9.54 -0.37 -2.66
N ARG A 65 10.85 -0.20 -2.86
CA ARG A 65 11.34 0.64 -3.96
C ARG A 65 11.08 0.07 -5.33
N ASP A 66 10.97 -1.26 -5.44
CA ASP A 66 10.59 -1.90 -6.69
C ASP A 66 9.17 -1.48 -7.14
N LEU A 67 8.28 -1.19 -6.18
CA LEU A 67 6.94 -0.73 -6.53
C LEU A 67 6.96 0.69 -7.10
N GLU A 68 7.91 1.53 -6.67
CA GLU A 68 8.03 2.86 -7.27
C GLU A 68 8.34 2.76 -8.76
N GLU A 69 9.16 1.78 -9.15
CA GLU A 69 9.49 1.57 -10.56
C GLU A 69 8.29 1.11 -11.38
N LEU A 70 7.28 0.55 -10.71
CA LEU A 70 6.04 0.13 -11.37
C LEU A 70 4.98 1.22 -11.37
N GLY A 71 5.32 2.42 -10.88
CA GLY A 71 4.40 3.56 -10.90
C GLY A 71 3.76 3.91 -9.58
N PHE A 72 4.05 3.15 -8.51
CA PHE A 72 3.52 3.45 -7.17
C PHE A 72 4.47 4.42 -6.49
N THR A 73 4.45 5.66 -6.95
CA THR A 73 5.42 6.67 -6.55
C THR A 73 4.88 7.54 -5.42
N LEU A 74 5.77 8.27 -4.76
CA LEU A 74 5.37 9.22 -3.72
C LEU A 74 4.36 10.20 -4.28
N GLY A 75 3.32 10.45 -3.51
CA GLY A 75 2.22 11.33 -3.92
C GLY A 75 1.07 10.61 -4.60
N SER A 76 1.21 9.31 -4.90
CA SER A 76 0.13 8.54 -5.52
C SER A 76 -0.98 8.26 -4.52
N VAL A 77 -2.21 8.19 -5.02
CA VAL A 77 -3.36 7.76 -4.24
C VAL A 77 -3.73 6.34 -4.70
N VAL A 78 -3.93 5.45 -3.74
CA VAL A 78 -4.16 4.04 -4.05
C VAL A 78 -5.38 3.51 -3.30
N ARG A 79 -5.97 2.45 -3.84
CA ARG A 79 -6.98 1.65 -3.14
C ARG A 79 -6.35 0.35 -2.71
N ILE A 80 -6.55 0.02 -1.43
CA ILE A 80 -6.11 -1.25 -0.85
C ILE A 80 -7.31 -2.16 -0.71
N SER A 81 -7.14 -3.42 -1.15
CA SER A 81 -8.15 -4.47 -1.03
C SER A 81 -7.50 -5.72 -0.47
N GLN A 82 -8.31 -6.60 0.11
CA GLN A 82 -7.86 -7.89 0.64
C GLN A 82 -6.93 -7.74 1.85
N ALA A 83 -7.10 -6.65 2.59
CA ALA A 83 -6.35 -6.38 3.81
C ALA A 83 -7.28 -6.06 4.98
N CYS A 84 -8.50 -6.61 4.96
CA CYS A 84 -9.48 -6.52 6.06
C CYS A 84 -9.73 -5.07 6.46
N GLU A 85 -9.48 -4.74 7.74
CA GLU A 85 -9.76 -3.39 8.25
C GLU A 85 -8.89 -2.30 7.60
N MET A 86 -7.82 -2.69 6.92
CA MET A 86 -6.95 -1.72 6.24
C MET A 86 -7.42 -1.38 4.83
N ASN A 87 -8.50 -1.99 4.37
CA ASN A 87 -9.04 -1.71 3.03
C ASN A 87 -9.44 -0.25 2.90
N GLY A 88 -9.37 0.27 1.69
CA GLY A 88 -9.81 1.62 1.38
C GLY A 88 -8.72 2.44 0.73
N ILE A 89 -8.86 3.76 0.84
CA ILE A 89 -7.98 4.72 0.18
C ILE A 89 -6.79 5.04 1.08
N TRP A 90 -5.60 5.04 0.48
CA TRP A 90 -4.35 5.36 1.16
C TRP A 90 -3.50 6.25 0.28
N TYR A 91 -2.53 6.92 0.90
CA TYR A 91 -1.63 7.86 0.22
C TYR A 91 -0.20 7.36 0.35
N ILE A 92 0.50 7.23 -0.77
CA ILE A 92 1.91 6.83 -0.76
C ILE A 92 2.74 8.07 -0.48
N GLU A 93 3.27 8.17 0.74
CA GLU A 93 4.10 9.30 1.14
C GLU A 93 5.45 8.86 1.67
N ASP A 94 5.70 7.55 1.70
CA ASP A 94 6.93 7.04 2.29
C ASP A 94 7.46 5.86 1.49
N ARG A 95 8.71 5.50 1.75
CA ARG A 95 9.32 4.33 1.10
C ARG A 95 10.05 3.49 2.12
N MET A 96 10.07 2.18 1.85
CA MET A 96 10.70 1.21 2.72
C MET A 96 12.19 1.10 2.44
N ASN A 97 12.92 0.49 3.37
CA ASN A 97 14.34 0.18 3.17
C ASN A 97 14.50 -0.64 1.89
N LYS A 98 15.59 -0.39 1.17
CA LYS A 98 15.81 -0.98 -0.16
C LYS A 98 15.91 -2.51 -0.15
N ARG A 99 16.09 -3.12 1.03
CA ARG A 99 16.13 -4.59 1.14
C ARG A 99 14.78 -5.24 0.93
N TRP A 100 13.69 -4.49 1.09
CA TRP A 100 12.34 -5.04 0.95
C TRP A 100 11.89 -5.04 -0.50
N LYS A 101 11.14 -6.08 -0.88
CA LYS A 101 10.61 -6.23 -2.23
C LYS A 101 9.13 -6.60 -2.14
N ASN A 102 8.34 -6.04 -3.04
CA ASN A 102 6.93 -6.36 -3.21
C ASN A 102 6.14 -6.24 -1.91
N LYS A 103 6.42 -5.18 -1.17
CA LYS A 103 5.83 -4.95 0.16
C LYS A 103 5.35 -3.53 0.32
N ILE A 104 4.36 -3.39 1.20
CA ILE A 104 3.92 -2.08 1.70
C ILE A 104 3.83 -2.14 3.22
N ASP A 105 3.93 -0.97 3.86
CA ASP A 105 3.77 -0.80 5.30
C ASP A 105 2.73 0.28 5.55
N PHE A 106 1.73 -0.03 6.35
CA PHE A 106 0.73 0.96 6.76
C PHE A 106 1.22 1.71 7.99
N LEU A 107 1.22 3.04 7.95
CA LEU A 107 1.51 3.86 9.11
C LEU A 107 0.30 3.83 10.04
N VAL A 108 0.50 3.41 11.29
CA VAL A 108 -0.60 3.25 12.25
C VAL A 108 -0.26 3.92 13.57
N ASN A 109 -1.29 4.09 14.42
CA ASN A 109 -1.12 4.60 15.77
C ASN A 109 -0.40 3.57 16.64
N ASP A 110 0.24 4.06 17.71
CA ASP A 110 1.05 3.21 18.59
C ASP A 110 0.28 2.05 19.20
N LYS A 111 -1.03 2.20 19.36
CA LYS A 111 -1.85 1.15 19.98
C LYS A 111 -1.96 -0.09 19.10
N ILE A 112 -1.80 0.04 17.79
CA ILE A 112 -1.86 -1.09 16.87
C ILE A 112 -0.46 -1.67 16.78
N LYS A 113 -0.24 -2.80 17.44
CA LYS A 113 1.12 -3.33 17.63
C LYS A 113 1.57 -4.25 16.52
N TYR A 114 0.66 -4.96 15.86
CA TYR A 114 1.04 -5.97 14.89
C TYR A 114 -0.04 -6.14 13.83
N GLY A 115 0.38 -6.40 12.63
CA GLY A 115 -0.50 -6.77 11.53
C GLY A 115 0.32 -7.22 10.34
N LYS A 116 -0.16 -8.25 9.66
CA LYS A 116 0.47 -8.73 8.44
C LYS A 116 -0.60 -9.36 7.56
N TRP A 117 -0.61 -8.97 6.31
CA TRP A 117 -1.59 -9.47 5.34
C TRP A 117 -0.84 -9.91 4.09
N TYR A 118 -1.19 -11.09 3.58
CA TYR A 118 -0.65 -11.62 2.34
C TYR A 118 -1.65 -11.38 1.21
N ASN A 119 -1.14 -11.31 -0.01
CA ASN A 119 -1.99 -11.20 -1.21
C ASN A 119 -2.88 -9.97 -1.17
N VAL A 120 -2.32 -8.87 -0.70
CA VAL A 120 -3.01 -7.58 -0.66
C VAL A 120 -2.97 -6.97 -2.06
N LYS A 121 -4.09 -6.44 -2.52
CA LYS A 121 -4.12 -5.74 -3.80
C LYS A 121 -3.94 -4.25 -3.55
N ILE A 122 -2.95 -3.67 -4.23
CA ILE A 122 -2.76 -2.22 -4.25
C ILE A 122 -3.03 -1.75 -5.67
N GLU A 123 -3.88 -0.76 -5.80
CA GLU A 123 -4.32 -0.26 -7.10
C GLU A 123 -4.19 1.26 -7.12
N LYS A 124 -3.46 1.79 -8.11
CA LYS A 124 -3.30 3.24 -8.26
C LYS A 124 -4.57 3.81 -8.86
N ILE A 125 -5.09 4.88 -8.25
CA ILE A 125 -6.35 5.48 -8.68
C ILE A 125 -6.22 6.92 -9.13
N ASN A 126 -5.00 7.45 -9.19
CA ASN A 126 -4.80 8.79 -9.74
C ASN A 126 -3.67 8.81 -10.75
#